data_a0aba0c3e4c6cfa94211f9917c993e74
#
_entry.id   a0aba0c3e4c6cfa94211f9917c993e74
#
_cell.length_a   1.000
_cell.length_b   1.000
_cell.length_c   1.000
_cell.angle_alpha   90.00
_cell.angle_beta   90.00
_cell.angle_gamma   90.00
#
_symmetry.space_group_name_H-M   'P 1'
#
loop_
_entity.id
_entity.type
_entity.pdbx_description
1 polymer ?
#
loop_
_entity_poly.entity_id
_entity_poly.type
_entity_poly.pdbx_seq_one_letter_code
_entity_poly.pdbx_strand_id
1 'polypeptide(L)'
;MTANKTILDNISTPPLITEQELFLIKFAESKEEIEAAMRLRYEVFNIEQGKGLQSAELEKMDYDEFDEHCLHLIIVEKKTSRVVGTYRVHPGPVAKTQLGFYSAREYNVEGLDELQDEILEVGRSCVHPDFRNGSVIGLLWSGISGTLVRAGLHYTLGCVSLETTNPNVGWALYEHFKLCDKLSKQLKATPVAGFELPSADKEKVDELLNNKVALLEHIPALFKGYLRLGVKICGEPIWDEEFGTIDFLILLNYHNMPEKYIRHFFK
;
A
#
# COMPACT_ATOMS: atom_id res chain seq x y z
N MET A 1 -10.37 -14.47 -20.08
CA MET A 1 -10.44 -13.14 -20.73
C MET A 1 -11.73 -12.36 -20.42
N THR A 2 -12.92 -12.97 -20.40
CA THR A 2 -14.19 -12.27 -20.15
C THR A 2 -14.37 -11.75 -18.72
N ALA A 3 -13.98 -12.51 -17.69
CA ALA A 3 -14.15 -12.11 -16.29
C ALA A 3 -13.29 -10.89 -15.90
N ASN A 4 -12.04 -10.85 -16.35
CA ASN A 4 -11.13 -9.72 -16.07
C ASN A 4 -11.61 -8.42 -16.71
N LYS A 5 -12.12 -8.50 -17.95
CA LYS A 5 -12.70 -7.35 -18.63
C LYS A 5 -13.90 -6.82 -17.85
N THR A 6 -14.78 -7.70 -17.38
CA THR A 6 -15.95 -7.32 -16.58
C THR A 6 -15.56 -6.65 -15.25
N ILE A 7 -14.49 -7.12 -14.57
CA ILE A 7 -14.01 -6.49 -13.32
C ILE A 7 -13.44 -5.11 -13.62
N LEU A 8 -12.60 -4.97 -14.64
CA LEU A 8 -12.05 -3.68 -15.05
C LEU A 8 -13.15 -2.73 -15.52
N ASP A 9 -14.12 -3.23 -16.27
CA ASP A 9 -15.29 -2.45 -16.69
C ASP A 9 -16.12 -2.00 -15.49
N ASN A 10 -16.35 -2.86 -14.48
CA ASN A 10 -17.07 -2.50 -13.25
C ASN A 10 -16.33 -1.46 -12.41
N ILE A 11 -14.99 -1.49 -12.40
CA ILE A 11 -14.17 -0.49 -11.71
C ILE A 11 -14.17 0.84 -12.47
N SER A 12 -14.15 0.77 -13.80
CA SER A 12 -13.96 1.91 -14.68
C SER A 12 -15.27 2.58 -15.15
N THR A 13 -16.43 1.89 -15.05
CA THR A 13 -17.68 2.39 -15.60
C THR A 13 -18.84 2.37 -14.57
N PRO A 14 -19.37 3.51 -14.18
CA PRO A 14 -18.83 4.84 -14.46
C PRO A 14 -17.48 5.02 -13.78
N PRO A 15 -16.58 5.82 -14.35
CA PRO A 15 -15.28 6.05 -13.72
C PRO A 15 -15.48 6.46 -12.27
N LEU A 16 -14.56 6.05 -11.38
CA LEU A 16 -14.55 6.50 -10.00
C LEU A 16 -14.20 8.00 -10.01
N ILE A 17 -15.18 8.82 -10.38
CA ILE A 17 -15.06 10.27 -10.33
C ILE A 17 -15.86 10.71 -9.12
N THR A 18 -15.16 11.03 -8.05
CA THR A 18 -15.75 11.78 -6.95
C THR A 18 -15.18 13.17 -7.01
N GLU A 19 -16.05 14.11 -7.28
CA GLU A 19 -15.70 15.51 -7.35
C GLU A 19 -15.90 16.15 -5.97
N GLN A 20 -14.84 16.74 -5.45
CA GLN A 20 -14.89 17.65 -4.31
C GLN A 20 -14.54 19.06 -4.77
N GLU A 21 -14.76 20.05 -3.92
CA GLU A 21 -14.56 21.45 -4.29
C GLU A 21 -13.18 21.73 -4.92
N LEU A 22 -12.12 21.14 -4.34
CA LEU A 22 -10.73 21.38 -4.75
C LEU A 22 -10.10 20.23 -5.54
N PHE A 23 -10.65 19.01 -5.47
CA PHE A 23 -10.00 17.80 -5.97
C PHE A 23 -10.93 16.95 -6.83
N LEU A 24 -10.34 16.28 -7.82
CA LEU A 24 -10.95 15.23 -8.60
C LEU A 24 -10.28 13.90 -8.24
N ILE A 25 -11.08 12.88 -7.94
CA ILE A 25 -10.63 11.50 -7.67
C ILE A 25 -11.01 10.68 -8.88
N LYS A 26 -10.04 10.03 -9.51
CA LYS A 26 -10.28 9.16 -10.67
C LYS A 26 -9.17 8.15 -10.87
N PHE A 27 -9.41 7.14 -11.69
CA PHE A 27 -8.33 6.38 -12.29
C PHE A 27 -7.73 7.16 -13.46
N ALA A 28 -6.41 7.06 -13.65
CA ALA A 28 -5.73 7.61 -14.80
C ALA A 28 -6.22 6.89 -16.08
N GLU A 29 -6.61 7.64 -17.09
CA GLU A 29 -7.18 7.12 -18.35
C GLU A 29 -6.25 7.37 -19.54
N SER A 30 -5.37 8.36 -19.44
CA SER A 30 -4.42 8.69 -20.49
C SER A 30 -3.00 8.38 -20.07
N LYS A 31 -2.12 8.23 -21.06
CA LYS A 31 -0.69 8.03 -20.83
C LYS A 31 -0.08 9.18 -20.00
N GLU A 32 -0.50 10.40 -20.29
CA GLU A 32 -0.02 11.60 -19.61
C GLU A 32 -0.39 11.60 -18.13
N GLU A 33 -1.57 11.10 -17.77
CA GLU A 33 -2.01 10.97 -16.38
C GLU A 33 -1.26 9.86 -15.64
N ILE A 34 -0.99 8.74 -16.30
CA ILE A 34 -0.18 7.65 -15.76
C ILE A 34 1.26 8.14 -15.51
N GLU A 35 1.87 8.79 -16.50
CA GLU A 35 3.18 9.39 -16.35
C GLU A 35 3.22 10.45 -15.24
N ALA A 36 2.16 11.25 -15.08
CA ALA A 36 2.08 12.23 -14.01
C ALA A 36 2.08 11.57 -12.62
N ALA A 37 1.39 10.43 -12.46
CA ALA A 37 1.45 9.64 -11.24
C ALA A 37 2.86 9.07 -10.99
N MET A 38 3.53 8.54 -12.02
CA MET A 38 4.90 8.02 -11.93
C MET A 38 5.92 9.13 -11.59
N ARG A 39 5.75 10.33 -12.15
CA ARG A 39 6.58 11.51 -11.81
C ARG A 39 6.38 11.97 -10.38
N LEU A 40 5.14 11.99 -9.89
CA LEU A 40 4.87 12.29 -8.49
C LEU A 40 5.56 11.27 -7.56
N ARG A 41 5.53 9.97 -7.90
CA ARG A 41 6.24 8.92 -7.17
C ARG A 41 7.74 9.18 -7.15
N TYR A 42 8.34 9.51 -8.31
CA TYR A 42 9.75 9.86 -8.40
C TYR A 42 10.10 11.09 -7.54
N GLU A 43 9.30 12.16 -7.61
CA GLU A 43 9.50 13.36 -6.79
C GLU A 43 9.51 13.03 -5.29
N VAL A 44 8.61 12.14 -4.85
CA VAL A 44 8.47 11.77 -3.44
C VAL A 44 9.51 10.73 -3.03
N PHE A 45 9.66 9.62 -3.77
CA PHE A 45 10.52 8.52 -3.33
C PHE A 45 12.00 8.80 -3.61
N ASN A 46 12.35 9.23 -4.84
CA ASN A 46 13.74 9.42 -5.22
C ASN A 46 14.28 10.78 -4.76
N ILE A 47 13.56 11.87 -5.02
CA ILE A 47 14.08 13.20 -4.72
C ILE A 47 13.94 13.59 -3.25
N GLU A 48 12.73 13.46 -2.69
CA GLU A 48 12.47 13.90 -1.31
C GLU A 48 13.04 12.92 -0.28
N GLN A 49 12.77 11.61 -0.46
CA GLN A 49 13.20 10.59 0.50
C GLN A 49 14.63 10.06 0.23
N GLY A 50 15.18 10.30 -0.96
CA GLY A 50 16.48 9.79 -1.38
C GLY A 50 16.50 8.27 -1.51
N LYS A 51 15.36 7.67 -1.86
CA LYS A 51 15.11 6.24 -1.96
C LYS A 51 14.41 5.94 -3.29
N GLY A 52 14.06 4.68 -3.55
CA GLY A 52 13.31 4.28 -4.74
C GLY A 52 14.18 3.75 -5.86
N LEU A 53 13.55 3.44 -6.97
CA LEU A 53 14.17 2.72 -8.09
C LEU A 53 15.32 3.50 -8.70
N GLN A 54 16.50 2.88 -8.82
CA GLN A 54 17.64 3.49 -9.51
C GLN A 54 17.35 3.73 -11.00
N SER A 55 16.55 2.85 -11.62
CA SER A 55 16.10 2.99 -13.00
C SER A 55 15.27 4.26 -13.24
N ALA A 56 14.62 4.79 -12.20
CA ALA A 56 13.80 6.00 -12.27
C ALA A 56 14.59 7.28 -12.58
N GLU A 57 15.92 7.28 -12.36
CA GLU A 57 16.77 8.46 -12.56
C GLU A 57 16.85 8.93 -14.03
N LEU A 58 16.76 8.01 -14.99
CA LEU A 58 16.87 8.33 -16.42
C LEU A 58 15.66 9.10 -16.93
N GLU A 59 14.45 8.64 -16.58
CA GLU A 59 13.20 9.18 -17.11
C GLU A 59 12.49 10.12 -16.13
N LYS A 60 13.02 10.25 -14.90
CA LYS A 60 12.39 11.01 -13.80
C LYS A 60 10.97 10.48 -13.48
N MET A 61 10.82 9.16 -13.54
CA MET A 61 9.59 8.45 -13.27
C MET A 61 9.90 7.19 -12.47
N ASP A 62 9.22 6.99 -11.32
CA ASP A 62 9.21 5.71 -10.61
C ASP A 62 8.24 4.78 -11.33
N TYR A 63 8.79 3.76 -11.98
CA TYR A 63 8.00 2.84 -12.80
C TYR A 63 8.66 1.45 -12.78
N ASP A 64 7.82 0.42 -12.73
CA ASP A 64 8.19 -0.99 -12.87
C ASP A 64 7.22 -1.72 -13.82
N GLU A 65 7.48 -2.99 -14.11
CA GLU A 65 6.67 -3.80 -15.04
C GLU A 65 5.21 -3.99 -14.59
N PHE A 66 4.89 -3.83 -13.29
CA PHE A 66 3.51 -3.91 -12.81
C PHE A 66 2.67 -2.72 -13.25
N ASP A 67 3.28 -1.58 -13.53
CA ASP A 67 2.55 -0.37 -13.90
C ASP A 67 1.74 -0.54 -15.19
N GLU A 68 2.18 -1.43 -16.10
CA GLU A 68 1.45 -1.76 -17.32
C GLU A 68 0.18 -2.60 -17.07
N HIS A 69 0.08 -3.22 -15.89
CA HIS A 69 -0.98 -4.16 -15.53
C HIS A 69 -1.91 -3.65 -14.43
N CYS A 70 -1.50 -2.59 -13.76
CA CYS A 70 -2.22 -2.00 -12.64
C CYS A 70 -3.07 -0.80 -13.07
N LEU A 71 -4.03 -0.47 -12.23
CA LEU A 71 -4.75 0.80 -12.31
C LEU A 71 -4.04 1.84 -11.45
N HIS A 72 -4.04 3.09 -11.91
CA HIS A 72 -3.47 4.21 -11.18
C HIS A 72 -4.60 5.10 -10.65
N LEU A 73 -4.89 4.98 -9.36
CA LEU A 73 -5.81 5.90 -8.69
C LEU A 73 -5.07 7.21 -8.46
N ILE A 74 -5.63 8.32 -8.93
CA ILE A 74 -5.02 9.64 -8.84
C ILE A 74 -5.98 10.66 -8.20
N ILE A 75 -5.38 11.60 -7.49
CA ILE A 75 -6.04 12.81 -7.01
C ILE A 75 -5.47 13.98 -7.79
N VAL A 76 -6.35 14.69 -8.50
CA VAL A 76 -5.98 15.85 -9.30
C VAL A 76 -6.48 17.11 -8.61
N GLU A 77 -5.57 18.08 -8.38
CA GLU A 77 -5.95 19.41 -7.94
C GLU A 77 -6.59 20.18 -9.11
N LYS A 78 -7.83 20.59 -8.97
CA LYS A 78 -8.60 21.23 -10.07
C LYS A 78 -8.00 22.55 -10.54
N LYS A 79 -7.42 23.32 -9.63
CA LYS A 79 -6.87 24.64 -9.93
C LYS A 79 -5.69 24.59 -10.90
N THR A 80 -4.81 23.61 -10.74
CA THR A 80 -3.55 23.48 -11.50
C THR A 80 -3.56 22.31 -12.46
N SER A 81 -4.56 21.42 -12.38
CA SER A 81 -4.62 20.12 -13.07
C SER A 81 -3.45 19.20 -12.72
N ARG A 82 -2.82 19.40 -11.56
CA ARG A 82 -1.68 18.61 -11.10
C ARG A 82 -2.15 17.34 -10.36
N VAL A 83 -1.51 16.22 -10.62
CA VAL A 83 -1.65 15.02 -9.80
C VAL A 83 -0.91 15.26 -8.48
N VAL A 84 -1.64 15.20 -7.36
CA VAL A 84 -1.13 15.50 -6.01
C VAL A 84 -1.17 14.32 -5.06
N GLY A 85 -1.75 13.21 -5.49
CA GLY A 85 -1.77 11.97 -4.76
C GLY A 85 -1.99 10.79 -5.70
N THR A 86 -1.40 9.63 -5.40
CA THR A 86 -1.59 8.41 -6.19
C THR A 86 -1.50 7.15 -5.34
N TYR A 87 -2.18 6.11 -5.82
CA TYR A 87 -2.04 4.70 -5.43
C TYR A 87 -2.02 3.83 -6.68
N ARG A 88 -1.13 2.85 -6.71
CA ARG A 88 -1.19 1.75 -7.66
C ARG A 88 -2.12 0.68 -7.09
N VAL A 89 -3.03 0.18 -7.92
CA VAL A 89 -4.13 -0.70 -7.52
C VAL A 89 -4.20 -1.89 -8.47
N HIS A 90 -4.13 -3.11 -7.93
CA HIS A 90 -4.10 -4.34 -8.71
C HIS A 90 -5.15 -5.34 -8.21
N PRO A 91 -6.30 -5.49 -8.88
CA PRO A 91 -7.31 -6.48 -8.50
C PRO A 91 -6.76 -7.91 -8.66
N GLY A 92 -6.95 -8.76 -7.66
CA GLY A 92 -6.45 -10.13 -7.67
C GLY A 92 -6.89 -10.98 -8.84
N PRO A 93 -8.17 -10.95 -9.29
CA PRO A 93 -8.60 -11.64 -10.50
C PRO A 93 -7.85 -11.21 -11.77
N VAL A 94 -7.32 -9.98 -11.81
CA VAL A 94 -6.46 -9.50 -12.89
C VAL A 94 -5.03 -9.98 -12.67
N ALA A 95 -4.50 -9.80 -11.46
CA ALA A 95 -3.14 -10.18 -11.08
C ALA A 95 -2.82 -11.64 -11.42
N LYS A 96 -3.69 -12.57 -11.04
CA LYS A 96 -3.48 -14.01 -11.26
C LYS A 96 -3.39 -14.42 -12.74
N THR A 97 -3.85 -13.59 -13.66
CA THR A 97 -3.77 -13.86 -15.11
C THR A 97 -2.60 -13.16 -15.78
N GLN A 98 -1.81 -12.42 -15.01
CA GLN A 98 -0.67 -11.62 -15.48
C GLN A 98 0.58 -11.95 -14.66
N LEU A 99 1.14 -10.95 -13.97
CA LEU A 99 2.40 -11.07 -13.20
C LEU A 99 2.21 -11.62 -11.77
N GLY A 100 0.97 -11.84 -11.34
CA GLY A 100 0.67 -12.10 -9.93
C GLY A 100 0.65 -10.82 -9.10
N PHE A 101 0.68 -10.98 -7.79
CA PHE A 101 0.80 -9.85 -6.86
C PHE A 101 2.25 -9.37 -6.75
N TYR A 102 2.44 -8.07 -6.61
CA TYR A 102 3.76 -7.48 -6.36
C TYR A 102 4.37 -8.03 -5.07
N SER A 103 3.58 -8.09 -4.00
CA SER A 103 4.01 -8.63 -2.71
C SER A 103 4.49 -10.08 -2.75
N ALA A 104 4.06 -10.88 -3.73
CA ALA A 104 4.53 -12.25 -3.92
C ALA A 104 5.98 -12.34 -4.46
N ARG A 105 6.60 -11.22 -4.83
CA ARG A 105 8.04 -11.15 -5.15
C ARG A 105 8.92 -11.07 -3.90
N GLU A 106 8.37 -10.54 -2.84
CA GLU A 106 9.06 -10.26 -1.59
C GLU A 106 8.73 -11.31 -0.54
N TYR A 107 7.53 -11.92 -0.64
CA TYR A 107 7.00 -12.86 0.32
C TYR A 107 6.47 -14.14 -0.32
N ASN A 108 6.74 -15.28 0.33
CA ASN A 108 5.94 -16.48 0.17
C ASN A 108 4.71 -16.36 1.07
N VAL A 109 3.51 -16.36 0.49
CA VAL A 109 2.27 -16.07 1.23
C VAL A 109 1.35 -17.30 1.22
N GLU A 110 1.33 -18.03 2.35
CA GLU A 110 0.38 -19.14 2.57
C GLU A 110 -1.05 -18.60 2.71
N GLY A 111 -2.01 -19.22 2.03
CA GLY A 111 -3.42 -18.83 2.03
C GLY A 111 -3.77 -17.78 0.96
N LEU A 112 -2.80 -17.35 0.14
CA LEU A 112 -3.05 -16.34 -0.90
C LEU A 112 -3.95 -16.87 -2.01
N ASP A 113 -3.74 -18.12 -2.43
CA ASP A 113 -4.49 -18.73 -3.53
C ASP A 113 -5.99 -18.81 -3.25
N GLU A 114 -6.37 -19.00 -1.97
CA GLU A 114 -7.76 -19.09 -1.54
C GLU A 114 -8.45 -17.71 -1.51
N LEU A 115 -7.68 -16.64 -1.31
CA LEU A 115 -8.21 -15.28 -1.15
C LEU A 115 -7.98 -14.39 -2.37
N GLN A 116 -7.14 -14.80 -3.32
CA GLN A 116 -6.67 -13.91 -4.39
C GLN A 116 -7.81 -13.26 -5.19
N ASP A 117 -8.92 -13.95 -5.39
CA ASP A 117 -10.07 -13.42 -6.15
C ASP A 117 -10.86 -12.33 -5.40
N GLU A 118 -10.61 -12.17 -4.10
CA GLU A 118 -11.26 -11.18 -3.23
C GLU A 118 -10.31 -10.04 -2.81
N ILE A 119 -9.05 -10.07 -3.24
CA ILE A 119 -8.01 -9.12 -2.86
C ILE A 119 -7.89 -7.99 -3.88
N LEU A 120 -7.71 -6.78 -3.36
CA LEU A 120 -7.19 -5.62 -4.05
C LEU A 120 -5.80 -5.32 -3.51
N GLU A 121 -4.75 -5.61 -4.26
CA GLU A 121 -3.41 -5.18 -3.87
C GLU A 121 -3.26 -3.69 -4.10
N VAL A 122 -2.67 -2.99 -3.13
CA VAL A 122 -2.42 -1.55 -3.17
C VAL A 122 -0.97 -1.26 -2.83
N GLY A 123 -0.35 -0.37 -3.59
CA GLY A 123 1.06 -0.02 -3.40
C GLY A 123 1.40 1.34 -3.99
N ARG A 124 2.66 1.71 -3.92
CA ARG A 124 3.20 2.97 -4.47
C ARG A 124 2.40 4.20 -4.01
N SER A 125 1.95 4.20 -2.75
CA SER A 125 1.19 5.30 -2.16
C SER A 125 2.06 6.51 -1.98
N CYS A 126 1.71 7.63 -2.58
CA CYS A 126 2.34 8.88 -2.23
C CYS A 126 1.40 10.08 -2.35
N VAL A 127 1.74 11.13 -1.60
CA VAL A 127 1.05 12.42 -1.60
C VAL A 127 2.12 13.51 -1.70
N HIS A 128 1.88 14.46 -2.60
CA HIS A 128 2.75 15.62 -2.77
C HIS A 128 2.93 16.37 -1.43
N PRO A 129 4.15 16.82 -1.07
CA PRO A 129 4.44 17.44 0.22
C PRO A 129 3.47 18.55 0.63
N ASP A 130 3.12 19.44 -0.29
CA ASP A 130 2.23 20.59 -0.02
C ASP A 130 0.78 20.17 0.31
N PHE A 131 0.41 18.90 0.08
CA PHE A 131 -0.95 18.39 0.26
C PHE A 131 -1.07 17.36 1.39
N ARG A 132 -0.07 17.23 2.28
CA ARG A 132 -0.02 16.25 3.39
C ARG A 132 -0.79 16.69 4.64
N ASN A 133 -1.87 17.41 4.47
CA ASN A 133 -2.75 17.82 5.58
C ASN A 133 -3.81 16.76 5.98
N GLY A 134 -3.74 15.56 5.39
CA GLY A 134 -4.66 14.45 5.63
C GLY A 134 -5.84 14.37 4.68
N SER A 135 -6.17 15.43 3.93
CA SER A 135 -7.32 15.41 3.00
C SER A 135 -7.08 14.50 1.81
N VAL A 136 -5.93 14.64 1.12
CA VAL A 136 -5.61 13.85 -0.08
C VAL A 136 -5.51 12.35 0.21
N ILE A 137 -4.87 11.96 1.31
CA ILE A 137 -4.81 10.53 1.70
C ILE A 137 -6.20 9.98 2.04
N GLY A 138 -7.07 10.78 2.65
CA GLY A 138 -8.46 10.40 2.90
C GLY A 138 -9.25 10.18 1.61
N LEU A 139 -9.02 11.00 0.58
CA LEU A 139 -9.62 10.85 -0.74
C LEU A 139 -9.11 9.60 -1.48
N LEU A 140 -7.82 9.30 -1.38
CA LEU A 140 -7.25 8.06 -1.91
C LEU A 140 -7.91 6.84 -1.28
N TRP A 141 -8.10 6.84 0.03
CA TRP A 141 -8.81 5.76 0.73
C TRP A 141 -10.28 5.66 0.34
N SER A 142 -10.96 6.77 0.09
CA SER A 142 -12.32 6.74 -0.46
C SER A 142 -12.34 6.11 -1.85
N GLY A 143 -11.34 6.38 -2.69
CA GLY A 143 -11.17 5.75 -3.99
C GLY A 143 -10.94 4.25 -3.90
N ILE A 144 -10.05 3.79 -3.01
CA ILE A 144 -9.81 2.36 -2.74
C ILE A 144 -11.10 1.68 -2.27
N SER A 145 -11.81 2.28 -1.31
CA SER A 145 -13.06 1.74 -0.78
C SER A 145 -14.15 1.62 -1.86
N GLY A 146 -14.29 2.66 -2.69
CA GLY A 146 -15.18 2.62 -3.84
C GLY A 146 -14.83 1.52 -4.84
N THR A 147 -13.53 1.26 -5.03
CA THR A 147 -13.04 0.18 -5.89
C THR A 147 -13.39 -1.20 -5.31
N LEU A 148 -13.16 -1.42 -4.01
CA LEU A 148 -13.55 -2.66 -3.33
C LEU A 148 -15.03 -2.97 -3.53
N VAL A 149 -15.90 -1.99 -3.27
CA VAL A 149 -17.36 -2.17 -3.40
C VAL A 149 -17.76 -2.49 -4.84
N ARG A 150 -17.26 -1.73 -5.83
CA ARG A 150 -17.63 -1.92 -7.24
C ARG A 150 -17.13 -3.23 -7.81
N ALA A 151 -15.94 -3.65 -7.42
CA ALA A 151 -15.34 -4.90 -7.86
C ALA A 151 -15.83 -6.13 -7.09
N GLY A 152 -16.59 -5.95 -6.00
CA GLY A 152 -17.00 -7.04 -5.10
C GLY A 152 -15.82 -7.68 -4.39
N LEU A 153 -14.77 -6.89 -4.07
CA LEU A 153 -13.58 -7.34 -3.36
C LEU A 153 -13.71 -7.04 -1.87
N HIS A 154 -13.06 -7.85 -1.04
CA HIS A 154 -13.26 -7.81 0.42
C HIS A 154 -11.99 -7.46 1.19
N TYR A 155 -10.83 -7.55 0.56
CA TYR A 155 -9.54 -7.37 1.21
C TYR A 155 -8.67 -6.37 0.47
N THR A 156 -7.88 -5.58 1.21
CA THR A 156 -6.70 -4.94 0.64
C THR A 156 -5.45 -5.60 1.18
N LEU A 157 -4.49 -5.84 0.30
CA LEU A 157 -3.16 -6.38 0.57
C LEU A 157 -2.10 -5.36 0.14
N GLY A 158 -1.00 -5.26 0.84
CA GLY A 158 0.13 -4.44 0.42
C GLY A 158 1.20 -4.33 1.49
N CYS A 159 2.37 -3.87 1.09
CA CYS A 159 3.48 -3.62 2.01
C CYS A 159 3.37 -2.23 2.63
N VAL A 160 3.78 -2.10 3.88
CA VAL A 160 3.92 -0.84 4.58
C VAL A 160 5.31 -0.74 5.20
N SER A 161 5.97 0.38 4.95
CA SER A 161 7.38 0.57 5.25
C SER A 161 7.59 1.30 6.59
N LEU A 162 8.63 0.91 7.30
CA LEU A 162 9.27 1.67 8.36
C LEU A 162 10.45 2.44 7.77
N GLU A 163 10.56 3.71 8.10
CA GLU A 163 11.68 4.57 7.68
C GLU A 163 12.94 4.30 8.52
N THR A 164 13.36 3.04 8.60
CA THR A 164 14.54 2.63 9.39
C THR A 164 15.22 1.43 8.74
N THR A 165 16.53 1.35 8.92
CA THR A 165 17.36 0.21 8.52
C THR A 165 17.79 -0.65 9.71
N ASN A 166 17.31 -0.32 10.93
CA ASN A 166 17.69 -1.03 12.15
C ASN A 166 16.84 -2.31 12.34
N PRO A 167 17.41 -3.52 12.17
CA PRO A 167 16.65 -4.76 12.27
C PRO A 167 16.05 -4.97 13.67
N ASN A 168 16.68 -4.44 14.73
CA ASN A 168 16.12 -4.57 16.08
C ASN A 168 14.75 -3.91 16.21
N VAL A 169 14.51 -2.79 15.50
CA VAL A 169 13.22 -2.10 15.47
C VAL A 169 12.17 -2.94 14.74
N GLY A 170 12.51 -3.50 13.57
CA GLY A 170 11.61 -4.37 12.80
C GLY A 170 11.15 -5.58 13.62
N TRP A 171 12.11 -6.29 14.22
CA TRP A 171 11.80 -7.46 15.04
C TRP A 171 11.06 -7.10 16.33
N ALA A 172 11.41 -5.99 17.00
CA ALA A 172 10.68 -5.55 18.19
C ALA A 172 9.22 -5.19 17.86
N LEU A 173 8.96 -4.52 16.74
CA LEU A 173 7.59 -4.22 16.29
C LEU A 173 6.84 -5.50 15.91
N TYR A 174 7.49 -6.48 15.27
CA TYR A 174 6.86 -7.77 14.96
C TYR A 174 6.43 -8.50 16.23
N GLU A 175 7.32 -8.60 17.23
CA GLU A 175 6.98 -9.19 18.53
C GLU A 175 5.87 -8.40 19.25
N HIS A 176 5.92 -7.07 19.19
CA HIS A 176 4.83 -6.23 19.72
C HIS A 176 3.49 -6.53 19.04
N PHE A 177 3.45 -6.66 17.72
CA PHE A 177 2.22 -7.01 16.99
C PHE A 177 1.69 -8.40 17.35
N LYS A 178 2.57 -9.37 17.58
CA LYS A 178 2.20 -10.71 18.10
C LYS A 178 1.54 -10.60 19.46
N LEU A 179 2.17 -9.90 20.40
CA LEU A 179 1.66 -9.70 21.75
C LEU A 179 0.30 -8.97 21.79
N CYS A 180 0.03 -8.13 20.79
CA CYS A 180 -1.21 -7.37 20.67
C CYS A 180 -2.29 -8.06 19.80
N ASP A 181 -2.13 -9.34 19.45
CA ASP A 181 -3.04 -10.09 18.54
C ASP A 181 -3.30 -9.34 17.21
N LYS A 182 -2.23 -8.78 16.65
CA LYS A 182 -2.31 -8.05 15.37
C LYS A 182 -1.93 -8.91 14.17
N LEU A 183 -1.51 -10.17 14.36
CA LEU A 183 -1.18 -11.04 13.24
C LEU A 183 -2.44 -11.50 12.51
N SER A 184 -2.29 -11.68 11.19
CA SER A 184 -3.31 -12.28 10.34
C SER A 184 -3.47 -13.77 10.68
N LYS A 185 -4.73 -14.24 10.62
CA LYS A 185 -5.07 -15.68 10.72
C LYS A 185 -5.39 -16.26 9.34
N GLN A 186 -5.50 -15.41 8.32
CA GLN A 186 -5.90 -15.78 6.96
C GLN A 186 -4.71 -15.95 6.05
N LEU A 187 -3.73 -15.05 6.14
CA LEU A 187 -2.50 -15.11 5.37
C LEU A 187 -1.31 -15.24 6.33
N LYS A 188 -0.32 -16.06 5.92
CA LYS A 188 0.97 -16.14 6.60
C LYS A 188 2.08 -15.90 5.60
N ALA A 189 2.86 -14.86 5.83
CA ALA A 189 3.92 -14.43 4.94
C ALA A 189 5.29 -14.74 5.56
N THR A 190 6.18 -15.29 4.75
CA THR A 190 7.60 -15.47 5.05
C THR A 190 8.43 -14.81 3.95
N PRO A 191 9.58 -14.19 4.28
CA PRO A 191 10.43 -13.56 3.29
C PRO A 191 10.84 -14.52 2.16
N VAL A 192 10.93 -14.02 0.94
CA VAL A 192 11.62 -14.70 -0.16
C VAL A 192 13.12 -14.51 0.04
N ALA A 193 13.96 -15.47 -0.44
CA ALA A 193 15.40 -15.41 -0.36
C ALA A 193 15.96 -14.08 -0.90
N GLY A 194 16.73 -13.38 -0.09
CA GLY A 194 17.27 -12.06 -0.39
C GLY A 194 16.50 -10.88 0.22
N PHE A 195 15.29 -11.13 0.75
CA PHE A 195 14.50 -10.13 1.46
C PHE A 195 14.48 -10.34 2.98
N GLU A 196 15.18 -11.33 3.49
CA GLU A 196 15.19 -11.62 4.91
C GLU A 196 15.77 -10.44 5.70
N LEU A 197 15.02 -9.97 6.68
CA LEU A 197 15.55 -8.99 7.62
C LEU A 197 16.66 -9.64 8.46
N PRO A 198 17.86 -9.04 8.57
CA PRO A 198 18.92 -9.55 9.41
C PRO A 198 18.47 -9.88 10.83
N SER A 199 19.10 -10.86 11.46
CA SER A 199 18.81 -11.23 12.84
C SER A 199 19.04 -10.05 13.78
N ALA A 200 18.15 -9.92 14.77
CA ALA A 200 18.24 -8.88 15.78
C ALA A 200 19.08 -9.29 16.98
N ASP A 201 19.62 -8.29 17.67
CA ASP A 201 20.18 -8.42 19.01
C ASP A 201 19.03 -8.54 20.01
N LYS A 202 18.95 -9.69 20.68
CA LYS A 202 17.85 -9.99 21.60
C LYS A 202 17.74 -8.98 22.75
N GLU A 203 18.86 -8.53 23.33
CA GLU A 203 18.86 -7.58 24.44
C GLU A 203 18.26 -6.23 23.98
N LYS A 204 18.63 -5.78 22.79
CA LYS A 204 18.08 -4.54 22.20
C LYS A 204 16.59 -4.65 21.85
N VAL A 205 16.16 -5.81 21.36
CA VAL A 205 14.73 -6.07 21.12
C VAL A 205 13.95 -6.01 22.44
N ASP A 206 14.45 -6.66 23.49
CA ASP A 206 13.83 -6.66 24.82
C ASP A 206 13.79 -5.23 25.43
N GLU A 207 14.86 -4.44 25.24
CA GLU A 207 14.89 -3.02 25.65
C GLU A 207 13.79 -2.19 24.94
N LEU A 208 13.66 -2.35 23.61
CA LEU A 208 12.63 -1.68 22.83
C LEU A 208 11.21 -2.09 23.25
N LEU A 209 10.98 -3.39 23.50
CA LEU A 209 9.70 -3.91 23.96
C LEU A 209 9.32 -3.36 25.35
N ASN A 210 10.31 -3.15 26.24
CA ASN A 210 10.10 -2.56 27.55
C ASN A 210 9.82 -1.05 27.47
N ASN A 211 10.25 -0.35 26.41
CA ASN A 211 9.94 1.06 26.14
C ASN A 211 8.97 1.21 24.98
N LYS A 212 7.70 0.81 25.21
CA LYS A 212 6.66 0.83 24.17
C LYS A 212 6.43 2.19 23.54
N VAL A 213 6.62 3.27 24.27
CA VAL A 213 6.43 4.64 23.74
C VAL A 213 7.47 4.89 22.64
N ALA A 214 8.75 4.70 22.94
CA ALA A 214 9.82 4.87 21.95
C ALA A 214 9.67 3.89 20.77
N LEU A 215 9.31 2.61 21.03
CA LEU A 215 9.08 1.66 19.97
C LEU A 215 8.00 2.11 18.99
N LEU A 216 6.86 2.60 19.47
CA LEU A 216 5.74 3.04 18.65
C LEU A 216 5.99 4.36 17.92
N GLU A 217 7.00 5.14 18.31
CA GLU A 217 7.42 6.33 17.56
C GLU A 217 7.99 5.97 16.19
N HIS A 218 8.63 4.80 16.06
CA HIS A 218 9.15 4.29 14.79
C HIS A 218 8.06 3.96 13.74
N ILE A 219 6.79 3.85 14.16
CA ILE A 219 5.69 3.58 13.23
C ILE A 219 5.29 4.89 12.54
N PRO A 220 5.41 5.00 11.19
CA PRO A 220 5.00 6.19 10.45
C PRO A 220 3.51 6.51 10.59
N ALA A 221 3.14 7.77 10.33
CA ALA A 221 1.75 8.24 10.46
C ALA A 221 0.77 7.44 9.60
N LEU A 222 1.19 7.08 8.37
CA LEU A 222 0.40 6.26 7.45
C LEU A 222 0.14 4.87 8.02
N PHE A 223 1.17 4.20 8.52
CA PHE A 223 1.03 2.88 9.15
C PHE A 223 0.16 2.93 10.41
N LYS A 224 0.33 3.97 11.25
CA LYS A 224 -0.59 4.21 12.38
C LYS A 224 -2.04 4.36 11.91
N GLY A 225 -2.26 4.98 10.75
CA GLY A 225 -3.57 5.05 10.10
C GLY A 225 -4.13 3.67 9.80
N TYR A 226 -3.37 2.82 9.13
CA TYR A 226 -3.76 1.45 8.78
C TYR A 226 -4.07 0.59 10.01
N LEU A 227 -3.26 0.67 11.06
CA LEU A 227 -3.52 -0.03 12.32
C LEU A 227 -4.86 0.39 12.95
N ARG A 228 -5.25 1.67 12.82
CA ARG A 228 -6.58 2.17 13.27
C ARG A 228 -7.72 1.66 12.42
N LEU A 229 -7.50 1.38 11.13
CA LEU A 229 -8.47 0.74 10.24
C LEU A 229 -8.66 -0.74 10.55
N GLY A 230 -7.75 -1.35 11.29
CA GLY A 230 -7.85 -2.75 11.70
C GLY A 230 -7.04 -3.72 10.84
N VAL A 231 -6.01 -3.24 10.13
CA VAL A 231 -5.09 -4.12 9.39
C VAL A 231 -4.47 -5.17 10.31
N LYS A 232 -4.15 -6.30 9.70
CA LYS A 232 -3.41 -7.40 10.31
C LYS A 232 -2.07 -7.57 9.60
N ILE A 233 -1.04 -7.89 10.36
CA ILE A 233 0.31 -8.17 9.88
C ILE A 233 0.34 -9.61 9.41
N CYS A 234 0.76 -9.86 8.17
CA CYS A 234 0.72 -11.21 7.60
C CYS A 234 1.89 -12.10 8.02
N GLY A 235 3.02 -11.52 8.44
CA GLY A 235 4.20 -12.31 8.78
C GLY A 235 5.40 -11.50 9.24
N GLU A 236 6.56 -12.09 9.09
CA GLU A 236 7.84 -11.49 9.46
C GLU A 236 8.12 -10.23 8.62
N PRO A 237 8.82 -9.23 9.20
CA PRO A 237 9.29 -8.08 8.43
C PRO A 237 10.39 -8.49 7.43
N ILE A 238 10.48 -7.74 6.33
CA ILE A 238 11.53 -7.90 5.33
C ILE A 238 12.46 -6.68 5.28
N TRP A 239 13.61 -6.87 4.68
CA TRP A 239 14.53 -5.83 4.27
C TRP A 239 14.32 -5.50 2.79
N ASP A 240 13.79 -4.32 2.49
CA ASP A 240 13.77 -3.78 1.15
C ASP A 240 15.04 -2.93 0.94
N GLU A 241 16.03 -3.53 0.27
CA GLU A 241 17.32 -2.87 0.01
C GLU A 241 17.16 -1.69 -0.96
N GLU A 242 16.26 -1.80 -1.94
CA GLU A 242 16.07 -0.80 -2.97
C GLU A 242 15.47 0.50 -2.41
N PHE A 243 14.51 0.37 -1.50
CA PHE A 243 13.92 1.51 -0.80
C PHE A 243 14.61 1.82 0.53
N GLY A 244 15.53 0.98 0.99
CA GLY A 244 16.22 1.15 2.28
C GLY A 244 15.25 1.19 3.46
N THR A 245 14.24 0.32 3.45
CA THR A 245 13.17 0.26 4.45
C THR A 245 13.01 -1.14 5.03
N ILE A 246 12.35 -1.23 6.17
CA ILE A 246 11.85 -2.48 6.71
C ILE A 246 10.35 -2.53 6.46
N ASP A 247 9.89 -3.54 5.73
CA ASP A 247 8.52 -3.63 5.29
C ASP A 247 7.73 -4.73 5.99
N PHE A 248 6.45 -4.50 6.20
CA PHE A 248 5.48 -5.48 6.68
C PHE A 248 4.39 -5.68 5.65
N LEU A 249 4.10 -6.92 5.29
CA LEU A 249 2.92 -7.25 4.52
C LEU A 249 1.69 -7.16 5.43
N ILE A 250 0.71 -6.37 5.02
CA ILE A 250 -0.52 -6.13 5.78
C ILE A 250 -1.76 -6.52 4.99
N LEU A 251 -2.75 -7.05 5.69
CA LEU A 251 -4.07 -7.39 5.16
C LEU A 251 -5.15 -6.60 5.90
N LEU A 252 -6.02 -5.94 5.17
CA LEU A 252 -7.23 -5.33 5.71
C LEU A 252 -8.45 -6.09 5.17
N ASN A 253 -9.27 -6.64 6.06
CA ASN A 253 -10.61 -7.09 5.73
C ASN A 253 -11.58 -5.93 6.02
N TYR A 254 -12.26 -5.40 5.00
CA TYR A 254 -13.12 -4.23 5.19
C TYR A 254 -14.34 -4.53 6.07
N HIS A 255 -14.81 -5.77 6.13
CA HIS A 255 -15.90 -6.18 7.04
C HIS A 255 -15.51 -6.09 8.52
N ASN A 256 -14.22 -6.14 8.82
CA ASN A 256 -13.69 -6.06 10.18
C ASN A 256 -13.23 -4.63 10.57
N MET A 257 -13.42 -3.66 9.67
CA MET A 257 -13.11 -2.27 9.98
C MET A 257 -14.02 -1.72 11.08
N PRO A 258 -13.52 -0.83 11.95
CA PRO A 258 -14.39 -0.12 12.90
C PRO A 258 -15.49 0.66 12.16
N GLU A 259 -16.72 0.58 12.67
CA GLU A 259 -17.93 1.10 12.02
C GLU A 259 -17.82 2.59 11.61
N LYS A 260 -17.11 3.40 12.42
CA LYS A 260 -16.86 4.81 12.11
C LYS A 260 -16.13 5.02 10.78
N TYR A 261 -15.21 4.11 10.42
CA TYR A 261 -14.47 4.17 9.16
C TYR A 261 -15.29 3.60 8.01
N ILE A 262 -16.06 2.53 8.25
CA ILE A 262 -17.02 2.02 7.26
C ILE A 262 -17.98 3.14 6.85
N ARG A 263 -18.59 3.84 7.82
CA ARG A 263 -19.47 4.98 7.54
C ARG A 263 -18.77 6.17 6.85
N HIS A 264 -17.48 6.30 6.99
CA HIS A 264 -16.72 7.39 6.39
C HIS A 264 -16.30 7.09 4.95
N PHE A 265 -15.81 5.87 4.67
CA PHE A 265 -15.21 5.51 3.39
C PHE A 265 -16.14 4.72 2.45
N PHE A 266 -17.17 4.08 2.96
CA PHE A 266 -18.08 3.21 2.20
C PHE A 266 -19.50 3.82 2.10
N LYS A 267 -19.58 5.11 1.85
CA LYS A 267 -20.86 5.84 1.63
C LYS A 267 -21.33 5.74 0.20
#